data_4ba92aba392ef395cc54d925952e8ab3
#
_entry.id   4ba92aba392ef395cc54d925952e8ab3
#
_cell.length_a   1.000
_cell.length_b   1.000
_cell.length_c   1.000
_cell.angle_alpha   90.00
_cell.angle_beta   90.00
_cell.angle_gamma   90.00
#
_symmetry.space_group_name_H-M   'P 1'
#
loop_
_entity.id
_entity.type
_entity.pdbx_description
1 polymer ?
#
loop_
_entity_poly.entity_id
_entity_poly.type
_entity_poly.pdbx_seq_one_letter_code
_entity_poly.pdbx_strand_id
1 'polypeptide(L)'
;MKWKVAKATAFSPLAFCLWSVLSQSQAADIPAGTQLSDTQRIVINNGSEVASLDPQKIEGVPESNVIQSLLDGLVNTDNNGKIVPGVAEKWQSDQGRIWTFTLRDNARWSNGEPVTAADFVYSWQRLADPQTASPYASYLQAAHVAQVDAVLSGKAKPSELGVKALDARHFQVTLSEPVPYFLSMVANTALKPVYRPAVEQWGEQWTQPEHYISNGPYTLSQWVVNEKIVVKRNPLYWDNAHTVIEEGVYLPLSSENSDVNRYRSGGTDMTNSVVPPDMFHKLQQDLGDQVKVSPLLCTFYYEINNKKAPFTDARVRTALKLTLDRDIIAQKVMGQGQIPAYSLTPPFTDGIKLSPPSWFTLTQAERNTQAKKLLAEAGFNDQHPLRFTLLYNTSEQNKKQAIAAASMWQKNLGAVVTLQNQEWKTLLETRHQAQYDVVRATWCADYNEPSTFLNILLSGASINTAFYNSPVFDQLMTKTLTLPDAAARAALYQQAETQQDNDSAIIPVYYRVSVRLVKPWVGGFTGQDPQDLINLKYYYIKKH
;
A
#
# COMPACT_ATOMS: atom_id res chain seq x y z
N MET A 1 26.56 5.80 -77.90
CA MET A 1 27.22 4.96 -76.89
C MET A 1 26.56 5.26 -75.54
N LYS A 2 25.62 4.43 -75.09
CA LYS A 2 24.79 4.65 -73.89
C LYS A 2 25.30 3.75 -72.79
N TRP A 3 25.80 4.32 -71.71
CA TRP A 3 26.14 3.54 -70.52
C TRP A 3 24.95 3.49 -69.57
N LYS A 4 24.56 2.26 -69.20
CA LYS A 4 23.59 1.96 -68.18
C LYS A 4 24.26 2.02 -66.81
N VAL A 5 23.71 2.83 -65.89
CA VAL A 5 24.08 2.83 -64.47
C VAL A 5 23.18 1.84 -63.77
N ALA A 6 23.77 0.83 -63.14
CA ALA A 6 23.08 -0.13 -62.27
C ALA A 6 22.86 0.47 -60.90
N LYS A 7 21.62 0.47 -60.39
CA LYS A 7 21.29 0.83 -59.03
C LYS A 7 21.61 -0.35 -58.10
N ALA A 8 22.53 -0.15 -57.17
CA ALA A 8 22.77 -1.05 -56.06
C ALA A 8 21.77 -0.73 -54.95
N THR A 9 20.93 -1.67 -54.57
CA THR A 9 20.08 -1.65 -53.40
C THR A 9 20.91 -2.01 -52.17
N ALA A 10 21.14 -1.03 -51.29
CA ALA A 10 21.77 -1.28 -50.00
C ALA A 10 20.74 -1.85 -49.02
N PHE A 11 20.94 -3.08 -48.62
CA PHE A 11 20.28 -3.67 -47.44
C PHE A 11 20.96 -3.11 -46.20
N SER A 12 20.19 -2.37 -45.39
CA SER A 12 20.62 -1.92 -44.06
C SER A 12 20.37 -3.07 -43.06
N PRO A 13 21.36 -3.54 -42.32
CA PRO A 13 21.10 -4.50 -41.24
C PRO A 13 20.50 -3.75 -40.03
N LEU A 14 19.28 -4.11 -39.64
CA LEU A 14 18.73 -3.76 -38.34
C LEU A 14 19.65 -4.31 -37.25
N ALA A 15 20.37 -3.42 -36.59
CA ALA A 15 21.12 -3.76 -35.39
C ALA A 15 20.13 -4.02 -34.24
N PHE A 16 19.92 -5.27 -33.92
CA PHE A 16 19.33 -5.70 -32.67
C PHE A 16 20.31 -5.32 -31.55
N CYS A 17 20.07 -4.21 -30.87
CA CYS A 17 20.69 -3.94 -29.58
C CYS A 17 20.12 -4.91 -28.54
N LEU A 18 20.78 -6.04 -28.36
CA LEU A 18 20.67 -6.85 -27.15
C LEU A 18 21.20 -6.02 -25.99
N TRP A 19 20.34 -5.36 -25.25
CA TRP A 19 20.68 -4.89 -23.94
C TRP A 19 20.77 -6.13 -23.04
N SER A 20 21.97 -6.62 -22.83
CA SER A 20 22.28 -7.51 -21.72
C SER A 20 22.09 -6.70 -20.44
N VAL A 21 20.91 -6.83 -19.81
CA VAL A 21 20.73 -6.44 -18.44
C VAL A 21 21.61 -7.39 -17.62
N LEU A 22 22.79 -6.89 -17.25
CA LEU A 22 23.60 -7.51 -16.23
C LEU A 22 22.68 -7.61 -14.99
N SER A 23 22.38 -8.84 -14.59
CA SER A 23 21.68 -9.13 -13.34
C SER A 23 22.54 -8.59 -12.21
N GLN A 24 22.31 -7.34 -11.81
CA GLN A 24 22.91 -6.81 -10.59
C GLN A 24 22.31 -7.61 -9.45
N SER A 25 23.17 -8.31 -8.73
CA SER A 25 22.88 -8.94 -7.47
C SER A 25 22.24 -7.89 -6.54
N GLN A 26 21.03 -8.18 -6.04
CA GLN A 26 20.29 -7.27 -5.17
C GLN A 26 20.65 -7.55 -3.70
N ALA A 27 21.92 -7.34 -3.39
CA ALA A 27 22.48 -7.45 -2.05
C ALA A 27 22.04 -6.28 -1.16
N ALA A 28 22.11 -6.50 0.15
CA ALA A 28 22.30 -5.40 1.08
C ALA A 28 23.55 -4.61 0.63
N ASP A 29 23.38 -3.33 0.32
CA ASP A 29 24.52 -2.48 -0.08
C ASP A 29 25.36 -2.18 1.16
N ILE A 30 26.41 -2.98 1.35
CA ILE A 30 27.33 -2.86 2.49
C ILE A 30 28.54 -2.04 2.04
N PRO A 31 28.69 -0.79 2.52
CA PRO A 31 29.84 0.04 2.17
C PRO A 31 31.17 -0.66 2.50
N ALA A 32 32.15 -0.52 1.61
CA ALA A 32 33.47 -1.11 1.82
C ALA A 32 34.08 -0.66 3.16
N GLY A 33 34.64 -1.61 3.92
CA GLY A 33 35.24 -1.36 5.24
C GLY A 33 34.22 -1.40 6.39
N THR A 34 32.93 -1.62 6.14
CA THR A 34 31.95 -1.82 7.22
C THR A 34 32.26 -3.09 8.00
N GLN A 35 32.43 -2.96 9.31
CA GLN A 35 32.53 -4.12 10.21
C GLN A 35 31.13 -4.55 10.63
N LEU A 36 30.77 -5.79 10.30
CA LEU A 36 29.50 -6.39 10.70
C LEU A 36 29.56 -6.91 12.14
N SER A 37 28.42 -6.90 12.82
CA SER A 37 28.25 -7.61 14.08
C SER A 37 28.31 -9.12 13.86
N ASP A 38 28.84 -9.85 14.83
CA ASP A 38 28.83 -11.34 14.83
C ASP A 38 27.39 -11.87 14.93
N THR A 39 26.47 -11.08 15.52
CA THR A 39 25.06 -11.39 15.63
C THR A 39 24.26 -10.53 14.66
N GLN A 40 23.75 -11.15 13.58
CA GLN A 40 22.92 -10.51 12.58
C GLN A 40 21.44 -10.70 12.95
N ARG A 41 21.02 -10.04 14.02
CA ARG A 41 19.64 -10.06 14.54
C ARG A 41 19.09 -8.64 14.61
N ILE A 42 17.85 -8.44 14.16
CA ILE A 42 17.18 -7.15 14.19
C ILE A 42 15.82 -7.26 14.87
N VAL A 43 15.47 -6.30 15.71
CA VAL A 43 14.17 -6.19 16.38
C VAL A 43 13.48 -4.90 15.94
N ILE A 44 12.30 -5.02 15.32
CA ILE A 44 11.57 -3.92 14.72
C ILE A 44 10.16 -3.85 15.32
N ASN A 45 9.68 -2.68 15.70
CA ASN A 45 8.26 -2.52 15.96
C ASN A 45 7.48 -2.44 14.64
N ASN A 46 6.51 -3.32 14.49
CA ASN A 46 5.62 -3.41 13.33
C ASN A 46 4.29 -2.64 13.52
N GLY A 47 4.07 -2.04 14.66
CA GLY A 47 2.88 -1.26 15.02
C GLY A 47 1.75 -2.12 15.56
N SER A 48 0.86 -2.61 14.73
CA SER A 48 -0.27 -3.43 15.17
C SER A 48 0.01 -4.92 15.00
N GLU A 49 -0.75 -5.75 15.73
CA GLU A 49 -0.84 -7.18 15.42
C GLU A 49 -1.34 -7.37 13.99
N VAL A 50 -0.74 -8.32 13.27
CA VAL A 50 -1.13 -8.63 11.90
C VAL A 50 -2.49 -9.35 11.87
N ALA A 51 -3.36 -8.97 10.95
CA ALA A 51 -4.66 -9.63 10.80
C ALA A 51 -4.51 -11.04 10.21
N SER A 52 -3.53 -11.25 9.34
CA SER A 52 -3.21 -12.51 8.68
C SER A 52 -1.78 -12.48 8.12
N LEU A 53 -1.22 -13.65 7.79
CA LEU A 53 -0.01 -13.79 6.97
C LEU A 53 -0.31 -14.43 5.60
N ASP A 54 -1.58 -14.54 5.23
CA ASP A 54 -2.03 -14.95 3.91
C ASP A 54 -2.06 -13.73 2.96
N PRO A 55 -1.18 -13.63 1.95
CA PRO A 55 -1.08 -12.45 1.10
C PRO A 55 -2.37 -12.11 0.35
N GLN A 56 -3.26 -13.09 0.10
CA GLN A 56 -4.55 -12.83 -0.52
C GLN A 56 -5.65 -12.40 0.47
N LYS A 57 -5.37 -12.37 1.80
CA LYS A 57 -6.35 -12.01 2.84
C LYS A 57 -5.95 -10.79 3.67
N ILE A 58 -5.02 -9.97 3.18
CA ILE A 58 -4.51 -8.79 3.90
C ILE A 58 -4.79 -7.50 3.13
N GLU A 59 -4.74 -6.37 3.86
CA GLU A 59 -4.81 -5.03 3.27
C GLU A 59 -3.92 -4.00 4.01
N GLY A 60 -3.17 -4.43 5.03
CA GLY A 60 -2.40 -3.55 5.91
C GLY A 60 -0.89 -3.55 5.68
N VAL A 61 -0.25 -2.43 6.02
CA VAL A 61 1.21 -2.30 6.03
C VAL A 61 1.87 -3.27 7.03
N PRO A 62 1.31 -3.50 8.26
CA PRO A 62 1.90 -4.45 9.19
C PRO A 62 2.04 -5.87 8.63
N GLU A 63 1.03 -6.33 7.91
CA GLU A 63 1.03 -7.63 7.24
C GLU A 63 2.05 -7.66 6.11
N SER A 64 2.04 -6.64 5.25
CA SER A 64 2.95 -6.53 4.10
C SER A 64 4.41 -6.56 4.53
N ASN A 65 4.80 -5.87 5.61
CA ASN A 65 6.17 -5.88 6.14
C ASN A 65 6.67 -7.30 6.46
N VAL A 66 5.82 -8.12 7.09
CA VAL A 66 6.20 -9.50 7.43
C VAL A 66 6.23 -10.38 6.18
N ILE A 67 5.20 -10.27 5.33
CA ILE A 67 5.07 -11.09 4.11
C ILE A 67 6.19 -10.78 3.11
N GLN A 68 6.69 -9.54 3.02
CA GLN A 68 7.85 -9.19 2.21
C GLN A 68 9.10 -10.01 2.59
N SER A 69 9.22 -10.39 3.86
CA SER A 69 10.31 -11.27 4.32
C SER A 69 10.06 -12.75 4.00
N LEU A 70 8.80 -13.19 3.97
CA LEU A 70 8.43 -14.61 3.83
C LEU A 70 8.25 -15.05 2.38
N LEU A 71 7.73 -14.16 1.52
CA LEU A 71 7.36 -14.51 0.15
C LEU A 71 8.04 -13.57 -0.86
N ASP A 72 8.50 -14.16 -1.95
CA ASP A 72 9.12 -13.47 -3.08
C ASP A 72 8.18 -13.49 -4.28
N GLY A 73 7.92 -12.32 -4.88
CA GLY A 73 7.01 -12.16 -6.02
C GLY A 73 7.70 -12.42 -7.37
N LEU A 74 6.95 -12.26 -8.47
CA LEU A 74 7.55 -12.22 -9.81
C LEU A 74 8.59 -11.11 -9.91
N VAL A 75 8.23 -9.93 -9.46
CA VAL A 75 9.10 -8.79 -9.24
C VAL A 75 8.89 -8.26 -7.82
N ASN A 76 9.83 -7.48 -7.31
CA ASN A 76 9.75 -6.83 -6.00
C ASN A 76 10.13 -5.36 -6.12
N THR A 77 10.10 -4.64 -5.01
CA THR A 77 10.73 -3.33 -4.86
C THR A 77 12.02 -3.46 -4.06
N ASP A 78 13.05 -2.68 -4.41
CA ASP A 78 14.22 -2.51 -3.57
C ASP A 78 13.93 -1.55 -2.41
N ASN A 79 14.93 -1.30 -1.55
CA ASN A 79 14.82 -0.38 -0.40
C ASN A 79 14.71 1.11 -0.77
N ASN A 80 14.63 1.44 -2.07
CA ASN A 80 14.36 2.76 -2.60
C ASN A 80 13.03 2.82 -3.37
N GLY A 81 12.24 1.74 -3.35
CA GLY A 81 10.96 1.64 -4.05
C GLY A 81 11.06 1.36 -5.56
N LYS A 82 12.24 1.00 -6.09
CA LYS A 82 12.41 0.67 -7.51
C LYS A 82 12.05 -0.79 -7.78
N ILE A 83 11.39 -1.03 -8.91
CA ILE A 83 11.08 -2.39 -9.36
C ILE A 83 12.35 -3.15 -9.72
N VAL A 84 12.45 -4.35 -9.18
CA VAL A 84 13.60 -5.23 -9.32
C VAL A 84 13.14 -6.69 -9.59
N PRO A 85 13.95 -7.51 -10.28
CA PRO A 85 13.64 -8.93 -10.47
C PRO A 85 13.47 -9.65 -9.13
N GLY A 86 12.41 -10.47 -9.03
CA GLY A 86 12.20 -11.42 -7.95
C GLY A 86 12.40 -12.85 -8.43
N VAL A 87 11.37 -13.70 -8.25
CA VAL A 87 11.34 -15.07 -8.82
C VAL A 87 11.46 -15.04 -10.33
N ALA A 88 10.90 -14.01 -11.00
CA ALA A 88 11.15 -13.81 -12.43
C ALA A 88 12.51 -13.11 -12.63
N GLU A 89 13.38 -13.71 -13.46
CA GLU A 89 14.66 -13.12 -13.85
C GLU A 89 14.53 -12.13 -15.02
N LYS A 90 13.48 -12.28 -15.83
CA LYS A 90 13.17 -11.40 -16.97
C LYS A 90 11.69 -11.49 -17.35
N TRP A 91 11.23 -10.50 -18.07
CA TRP A 91 9.87 -10.43 -18.60
C TRP A 91 9.84 -9.70 -19.92
N GLN A 92 8.77 -9.92 -20.67
CA GLN A 92 8.48 -9.22 -21.91
C GLN A 92 6.98 -9.00 -22.04
N SER A 93 6.58 -7.97 -22.79
CA SER A 93 5.18 -7.75 -23.10
C SER A 93 4.97 -7.63 -24.60
N ASP A 94 3.83 -8.14 -25.08
CA ASP A 94 3.32 -7.88 -26.41
C ASP A 94 2.20 -6.83 -26.30
N GLN A 95 2.44 -5.67 -26.94
CA GLN A 95 1.52 -4.50 -26.96
C GLN A 95 1.01 -4.07 -25.58
N GLY A 96 1.77 -4.32 -24.50
CA GLY A 96 1.37 -4.02 -23.13
C GLY A 96 0.19 -4.84 -22.59
N ARG A 97 -0.28 -5.86 -23.34
CA ARG A 97 -1.45 -6.69 -22.99
C ARG A 97 -1.10 -8.12 -22.62
N ILE A 98 -0.11 -8.72 -23.27
CA ILE A 98 0.32 -10.09 -22.96
C ILE A 98 1.70 -10.01 -22.33
N TRP A 99 1.78 -10.29 -21.04
CA TRP A 99 3.02 -10.28 -20.29
C TRP A 99 3.48 -11.71 -20.03
N THR A 100 4.74 -12.00 -20.36
CA THR A 100 5.35 -13.30 -20.09
C THR A 100 6.56 -13.12 -19.20
N PHE A 101 6.53 -13.77 -18.05
CA PHE A 101 7.60 -13.77 -17.05
C PHE A 101 8.35 -15.08 -17.12
N THR A 102 9.68 -15.02 -17.22
CA THR A 102 10.56 -16.20 -17.14
C THR A 102 11.09 -16.36 -15.73
N LEU A 103 10.74 -17.44 -15.07
CA LEU A 103 11.14 -17.72 -13.69
C LEU A 103 12.59 -18.25 -13.63
N ARG A 104 13.26 -17.98 -12.52
CA ARG A 104 14.60 -18.52 -12.23
C ARG A 104 14.55 -20.03 -12.07
N ASP A 105 15.57 -20.72 -12.52
CA ASP A 105 15.68 -22.18 -12.37
C ASP A 105 16.07 -22.61 -10.95
N ASN A 106 16.68 -21.71 -10.17
CA ASN A 106 17.10 -21.94 -8.79
C ASN A 106 16.09 -21.41 -7.73
N ALA A 107 14.92 -20.88 -8.13
CA ALA A 107 13.89 -20.49 -7.16
C ALA A 107 13.29 -21.72 -6.48
N ARG A 108 13.30 -21.74 -5.15
CA ARG A 108 12.82 -22.87 -4.32
C ARG A 108 11.89 -22.41 -3.22
N TRP A 109 10.94 -23.24 -2.89
CA TRP A 109 10.22 -23.20 -1.63
C TRP A 109 11.14 -23.65 -0.47
N SER A 110 10.82 -23.27 0.75
CA SER A 110 11.61 -23.63 1.93
C SER A 110 11.63 -25.13 2.27
N ASN A 111 10.76 -25.92 1.65
CA ASN A 111 10.77 -27.37 1.69
C ASN A 111 11.67 -28.02 0.59
N GLY A 112 12.30 -27.21 -0.26
CA GLY A 112 13.19 -27.64 -1.35
C GLY A 112 12.54 -27.84 -2.70
N GLU A 113 11.20 -27.81 -2.79
CA GLU A 113 10.51 -27.92 -4.07
C GLU A 113 10.74 -26.68 -4.96
N PRO A 114 10.74 -26.82 -6.31
CA PRO A 114 10.88 -25.67 -7.20
C PRO A 114 9.67 -24.77 -7.13
N VAL A 115 9.89 -23.46 -7.21
CA VAL A 115 8.83 -22.47 -7.46
C VAL A 115 8.54 -22.46 -8.96
N THR A 116 7.30 -22.65 -9.33
CA THR A 116 6.88 -22.82 -10.73
C THR A 116 5.85 -21.78 -11.16
N ALA A 117 5.64 -21.65 -12.47
CA ALA A 117 4.58 -20.81 -13.02
C ALA A 117 3.17 -21.25 -12.56
N ALA A 118 2.98 -22.53 -12.24
CA ALA A 118 1.71 -23.05 -11.71
C ALA A 118 1.38 -22.49 -10.32
N ASP A 119 2.39 -22.18 -9.49
CA ASP A 119 2.18 -21.57 -8.16
C ASP A 119 1.60 -20.15 -8.30
N PHE A 120 2.08 -19.38 -9.27
CA PHE A 120 1.53 -18.06 -9.57
C PHE A 120 0.13 -18.13 -10.16
N VAL A 121 -0.13 -19.09 -11.08
CA VAL A 121 -1.48 -19.31 -11.62
C VAL A 121 -2.46 -19.61 -10.50
N TYR A 122 -2.13 -20.54 -9.62
CA TYR A 122 -2.95 -20.89 -8.46
C TYR A 122 -3.23 -19.67 -7.57
N SER A 123 -2.19 -18.92 -7.23
CA SER A 123 -2.28 -17.80 -6.29
C SER A 123 -3.12 -16.64 -6.83
N TRP A 124 -2.99 -16.31 -8.13
CA TRP A 124 -3.78 -15.26 -8.75
C TRP A 124 -5.24 -15.68 -8.97
N GLN A 125 -5.47 -16.95 -9.33
CA GLN A 125 -6.82 -17.51 -9.40
C GLN A 125 -7.49 -17.52 -8.03
N ARG A 126 -6.74 -17.85 -6.96
CA ARG A 126 -7.22 -17.81 -5.59
C ARG A 126 -7.55 -16.38 -5.14
N LEU A 127 -6.74 -15.38 -5.54
CA LEU A 127 -7.01 -13.97 -5.25
C LEU A 127 -8.35 -13.51 -5.87
N ALA A 128 -8.66 -13.96 -7.09
CA ALA A 128 -9.90 -13.64 -7.79
C ALA A 128 -11.10 -14.50 -7.37
N ASP A 129 -10.87 -15.62 -6.67
CA ASP A 129 -11.94 -16.52 -6.27
C ASP A 129 -12.84 -15.89 -5.20
N PRO A 130 -14.15 -15.72 -5.44
CA PRO A 130 -15.09 -15.21 -4.44
C PRO A 130 -15.07 -16.00 -3.13
N GLN A 131 -14.74 -17.29 -3.16
CA GLN A 131 -14.65 -18.13 -1.95
C GLN A 131 -13.45 -17.73 -1.07
N THR A 132 -12.40 -17.15 -1.63
CA THR A 132 -11.28 -16.61 -0.85
C THR A 132 -11.69 -15.37 -0.06
N ALA A 133 -12.71 -14.64 -0.54
CA ALA A 133 -13.18 -13.40 0.06
C ALA A 133 -12.03 -12.38 0.27
N SER A 134 -11.15 -12.23 -0.74
CA SER A 134 -10.02 -11.33 -0.66
C SER A 134 -10.46 -9.86 -0.63
N PRO A 135 -9.99 -9.04 0.32
CA PRO A 135 -10.21 -7.60 0.27
C PRO A 135 -9.52 -6.95 -0.95
N TYR A 136 -8.47 -7.60 -1.49
CA TYR A 136 -7.72 -7.15 -2.67
C TYR A 136 -8.19 -7.78 -3.99
N ALA A 137 -9.32 -8.48 -4.05
CA ALA A 137 -9.83 -9.09 -5.28
C ALA A 137 -9.99 -8.08 -6.42
N SER A 138 -10.44 -6.85 -6.13
CA SER A 138 -10.55 -5.75 -7.11
C SER A 138 -9.21 -5.23 -7.65
N TYR A 139 -8.08 -5.60 -7.04
CA TYR A 139 -6.76 -5.23 -7.55
C TYR A 139 -6.48 -5.84 -8.93
N LEU A 140 -6.95 -7.07 -9.17
CA LEU A 140 -6.86 -7.69 -10.50
C LEU A 140 -7.79 -7.03 -11.53
N GLN A 141 -8.91 -6.43 -11.10
CA GLN A 141 -9.75 -5.59 -11.98
C GLN A 141 -9.00 -4.31 -12.36
N ALA A 142 -8.38 -3.64 -11.38
CA ALA A 142 -7.56 -2.46 -11.62
C ALA A 142 -6.36 -2.75 -12.53
N ALA A 143 -5.83 -3.98 -12.47
CA ALA A 143 -4.79 -4.49 -13.36
C ALA A 143 -5.33 -4.95 -14.72
N HIS A 144 -6.65 -4.94 -14.93
CA HIS A 144 -7.31 -5.38 -16.16
C HIS A 144 -6.96 -6.81 -16.59
N VAL A 145 -6.80 -7.72 -15.65
CA VAL A 145 -6.59 -9.13 -15.97
C VAL A 145 -7.82 -9.68 -16.69
N ALA A 146 -7.62 -10.31 -17.84
CA ALA A 146 -8.72 -10.81 -18.67
C ALA A 146 -9.63 -11.77 -17.87
N GLN A 147 -10.94 -11.71 -18.10
CA GLN A 147 -11.98 -12.50 -17.41
C GLN A 147 -12.19 -12.18 -15.91
N VAL A 148 -11.45 -11.24 -15.31
CA VAL A 148 -11.54 -10.98 -13.87
C VAL A 148 -12.96 -10.62 -13.43
N ASP A 149 -13.70 -9.77 -14.16
CA ASP A 149 -15.07 -9.38 -13.80
C ASP A 149 -16.05 -10.56 -13.80
N ALA A 150 -15.90 -11.47 -14.77
CA ALA A 150 -16.71 -12.66 -14.85
C ALA A 150 -16.41 -13.63 -13.70
N VAL A 151 -15.14 -13.75 -13.31
CA VAL A 151 -14.71 -14.58 -12.18
C VAL A 151 -15.23 -13.99 -10.86
N LEU A 152 -14.99 -12.71 -10.58
CA LEU A 152 -15.42 -12.05 -9.35
C LEU A 152 -16.94 -12.04 -9.18
N SER A 153 -17.69 -11.95 -10.29
CA SER A 153 -19.17 -12.03 -10.25
C SER A 153 -19.72 -13.46 -10.19
N GLY A 154 -18.84 -14.48 -10.17
CA GLY A 154 -19.22 -15.90 -10.17
C GLY A 154 -19.80 -16.40 -11.50
N LYS A 155 -19.70 -15.63 -12.58
CA LYS A 155 -20.14 -16.02 -13.94
C LYS A 155 -19.14 -16.90 -14.66
N ALA A 156 -17.87 -16.87 -14.25
CA ALA A 156 -16.78 -17.70 -14.74
C ALA A 156 -16.05 -18.36 -13.55
N LYS A 157 -15.37 -19.48 -13.81
CA LYS A 157 -14.55 -20.15 -12.79
C LYS A 157 -13.23 -19.42 -12.61
N PRO A 158 -12.58 -19.47 -11.43
CA PRO A 158 -11.24 -18.92 -11.23
C PRO A 158 -10.21 -19.43 -12.26
N SER A 159 -10.35 -20.66 -12.75
CA SER A 159 -9.50 -21.24 -13.80
C SER A 159 -9.60 -20.56 -15.18
N GLU A 160 -10.60 -19.70 -15.38
CA GLU A 160 -10.80 -18.93 -16.61
C GLU A 160 -10.13 -17.55 -16.57
N LEU A 161 -9.56 -17.17 -15.41
CA LEU A 161 -8.80 -15.94 -15.27
C LEU A 161 -7.66 -15.90 -16.31
N GLY A 162 -7.38 -14.73 -16.86
CA GLY A 162 -6.38 -14.51 -17.90
C GLY A 162 -4.92 -14.77 -17.48
N VAL A 163 -4.65 -15.83 -16.72
CA VAL A 163 -3.32 -16.27 -16.29
C VAL A 163 -3.09 -17.72 -16.65
N LYS A 164 -1.88 -18.05 -17.09
CA LYS A 164 -1.52 -19.45 -17.42
C LYS A 164 -0.03 -19.72 -17.24
N ALA A 165 0.29 -20.97 -16.93
CA ALA A 165 1.63 -21.52 -17.05
C ALA A 165 1.81 -22.06 -18.46
N LEU A 166 2.76 -21.51 -19.23
CA LEU A 166 3.10 -22.05 -20.55
C LEU A 166 3.93 -23.33 -20.41
N ASP A 167 4.75 -23.34 -19.37
CA ASP A 167 5.52 -24.46 -18.84
C ASP A 167 5.89 -24.17 -17.37
N ALA A 168 6.78 -24.93 -16.76
CA ALA A 168 7.17 -24.77 -15.36
C ALA A 168 7.82 -23.41 -15.06
N ARG A 169 8.43 -22.75 -16.05
CA ARG A 169 9.19 -21.49 -15.87
C ARG A 169 8.57 -20.28 -16.55
N HIS A 170 7.54 -20.43 -17.35
CA HIS A 170 6.94 -19.32 -18.07
C HIS A 170 5.50 -19.07 -17.59
N PHE A 171 5.35 -18.01 -16.81
CA PHE A 171 4.05 -17.49 -16.37
C PHE A 171 3.60 -16.39 -17.32
N GLN A 172 2.38 -16.50 -17.83
CA GLN A 172 1.80 -15.51 -18.74
C GLN A 172 0.52 -14.90 -18.17
N VAL A 173 0.40 -13.58 -18.29
CA VAL A 173 -0.79 -12.80 -17.96
C VAL A 173 -1.32 -12.14 -19.23
N THR A 174 -2.62 -12.25 -19.46
CA THR A 174 -3.34 -11.54 -20.51
C THR A 174 -4.21 -10.46 -19.87
N LEU A 175 -4.06 -9.22 -20.34
CA LEU A 175 -4.87 -8.07 -19.92
C LEU A 175 -5.94 -7.78 -20.96
N SER A 176 -7.13 -7.35 -20.57
CA SER A 176 -8.19 -6.90 -21.45
C SER A 176 -7.82 -5.59 -22.16
N GLU A 177 -7.08 -4.71 -21.46
CA GLU A 177 -6.56 -3.45 -21.97
C GLU A 177 -5.06 -3.29 -21.62
N PRO A 178 -4.27 -2.49 -22.38
CA PRO A 178 -2.91 -2.18 -21.99
C PRO A 178 -2.90 -1.36 -20.69
N VAL A 179 -2.08 -1.79 -19.72
CA VAL A 179 -1.87 -1.06 -18.45
C VAL A 179 -0.42 -0.61 -18.39
N PRO A 180 -0.11 0.69 -18.59
CA PRO A 180 1.28 1.19 -18.68
C PRO A 180 2.11 0.96 -17.41
N TYR A 181 1.46 0.87 -16.24
CA TYR A 181 2.08 0.67 -14.93
C TYR A 181 1.91 -0.77 -14.40
N PHE A 182 1.48 -1.71 -15.24
CA PHE A 182 1.21 -3.10 -14.84
C PHE A 182 2.40 -3.75 -14.11
N LEU A 183 3.62 -3.53 -14.58
CA LEU A 183 4.80 -4.11 -13.95
C LEU A 183 4.98 -3.64 -12.49
N SER A 184 4.68 -2.38 -12.20
CA SER A 184 4.69 -1.85 -10.84
C SER A 184 3.61 -2.48 -9.97
N MET A 185 2.44 -2.76 -10.56
CA MET A 185 1.36 -3.47 -9.86
C MET A 185 1.75 -4.90 -9.49
N VAL A 186 2.55 -5.59 -10.31
CA VAL A 186 2.97 -6.98 -10.08
C VAL A 186 3.83 -7.15 -8.82
N ALA A 187 4.46 -6.08 -8.32
CA ALA A 187 5.24 -6.11 -7.07
C ALA A 187 4.36 -6.15 -5.79
N ASN A 188 3.05 -5.96 -5.92
CA ASN A 188 2.14 -5.94 -4.77
C ASN A 188 2.14 -7.25 -3.98
N THR A 189 2.04 -7.14 -2.67
CA THR A 189 2.03 -8.27 -1.73
C THR A 189 0.94 -9.29 -2.05
N ALA A 190 -0.26 -8.85 -2.44
CA ALA A 190 -1.39 -9.75 -2.76
C ALA A 190 -1.13 -10.67 -3.97
N LEU A 191 -0.17 -10.31 -4.85
CA LEU A 191 0.20 -11.08 -6.04
C LEU A 191 1.34 -12.08 -5.81
N LYS A 192 1.88 -12.15 -4.58
CA LYS A 192 2.91 -13.12 -4.21
C LYS A 192 2.34 -14.54 -4.20
N PRO A 193 3.16 -15.55 -4.57
CA PRO A 193 2.70 -16.93 -4.63
C PRO A 193 2.54 -17.52 -3.25
N VAL A 194 1.61 -18.46 -3.11
CA VAL A 194 1.43 -19.30 -1.92
C VAL A 194 1.64 -20.77 -2.29
N TYR A 195 2.16 -21.56 -1.33
CA TYR A 195 2.41 -22.97 -1.55
C TYR A 195 1.09 -23.76 -1.48
N ARG A 196 0.54 -24.11 -2.65
CA ARG A 196 -0.77 -24.73 -2.82
C ARG A 196 -1.00 -25.95 -1.91
N PRO A 197 -0.07 -26.92 -1.78
CA PRO A 197 -0.31 -28.09 -0.94
C PRO A 197 -0.57 -27.74 0.52
N ALA A 198 0.14 -26.73 1.08
CA ALA A 198 -0.13 -26.30 2.46
C ALA A 198 -1.50 -25.63 2.59
N VAL A 199 -1.88 -24.78 1.64
CA VAL A 199 -3.19 -24.10 1.63
C VAL A 199 -4.33 -25.14 1.58
N GLU A 200 -4.23 -26.12 0.69
CA GLU A 200 -5.26 -27.16 0.52
C GLU A 200 -5.33 -28.13 1.71
N GLN A 201 -4.17 -28.45 2.30
CA GLN A 201 -4.13 -29.39 3.43
C GLN A 201 -4.61 -28.78 4.75
N TRP A 202 -4.23 -27.51 5.02
CA TRP A 202 -4.39 -26.90 6.35
C TRP A 202 -5.48 -25.82 6.40
N GLY A 203 -6.07 -25.46 5.25
CA GLY A 203 -7.08 -24.40 5.18
C GLY A 203 -6.55 -23.09 5.79
N GLU A 204 -7.29 -22.47 6.69
CA GLU A 204 -6.87 -21.19 7.32
C GLU A 204 -5.63 -21.33 8.23
N GLN A 205 -5.29 -22.54 8.65
CA GLN A 205 -4.12 -22.79 9.50
C GLN A 205 -2.80 -22.87 8.73
N TRP A 206 -2.82 -22.80 7.40
CA TRP A 206 -1.58 -22.86 6.59
C TRP A 206 -0.60 -21.72 6.91
N THR A 207 -1.09 -20.61 7.48
CA THR A 207 -0.27 -19.47 7.90
C THR A 207 0.40 -19.65 9.26
N GLN A 208 0.15 -20.75 9.96
CA GLN A 208 0.85 -21.04 11.22
C GLN A 208 2.31 -21.45 10.96
N PRO A 209 3.24 -21.19 11.90
CA PRO A 209 4.66 -21.47 11.70
C PRO A 209 4.98 -22.89 11.24
N GLU A 210 4.23 -23.88 11.74
CA GLU A 210 4.44 -25.31 11.43
C GLU A 210 4.04 -25.68 9.99
N HIS A 211 3.23 -24.83 9.33
CA HIS A 211 2.64 -25.11 8.03
C HIS A 211 3.05 -24.10 6.95
N TYR A 212 3.68 -22.97 7.36
CA TYR A 212 4.05 -21.90 6.45
C TYR A 212 5.27 -22.28 5.61
N ILE A 213 5.07 -22.53 4.33
CA ILE A 213 6.14 -22.79 3.37
C ILE A 213 6.45 -21.49 2.62
N SER A 214 7.67 -20.96 2.84
CA SER A 214 8.14 -19.70 2.27
C SER A 214 8.89 -19.92 0.97
N ASN A 215 8.93 -18.92 0.08
CA ASN A 215 9.85 -18.86 -1.05
C ASN A 215 10.72 -17.61 -1.02
N GLY A 216 10.59 -16.79 0.00
CA GLY A 216 11.33 -15.55 0.22
C GLY A 216 12.62 -15.73 1.03
N PRO A 217 13.28 -14.61 1.38
CA PRO A 217 14.56 -14.60 2.08
C PRO A 217 14.49 -15.18 3.50
N TYR A 218 13.31 -15.31 4.09
CA TYR A 218 13.12 -15.82 5.45
C TYR A 218 12.01 -16.86 5.50
N THR A 219 12.03 -17.68 6.55
CA THR A 219 10.97 -18.61 6.95
C THR A 219 10.32 -18.12 8.24
N LEU A 220 9.03 -18.42 8.42
CA LEU A 220 8.29 -18.12 9.64
C LEU A 220 8.72 -19.10 10.74
N SER A 221 9.34 -18.60 11.80
CA SER A 221 9.81 -19.43 12.93
C SER A 221 8.84 -19.43 14.10
N GLN A 222 8.25 -18.28 14.42
CA GLN A 222 7.30 -18.13 15.52
C GLN A 222 6.27 -17.06 15.17
N TRP A 223 5.04 -17.29 15.61
CA TRP A 223 4.00 -16.27 15.67
C TRP A 223 3.24 -16.41 16.99
N VAL A 224 3.56 -15.53 17.93
CA VAL A 224 2.88 -15.44 19.22
C VAL A 224 2.04 -14.18 19.21
N VAL A 225 0.73 -14.36 19.10
CA VAL A 225 -0.27 -13.29 18.95
C VAL A 225 -0.09 -12.23 20.05
N ASN A 226 -0.07 -10.96 19.68
CA ASN A 226 0.16 -9.79 20.53
C ASN A 226 1.52 -9.77 21.25
N GLU A 227 2.46 -10.63 20.88
CA GLU A 227 3.80 -10.65 21.44
C GLU A 227 4.89 -10.42 20.39
N LYS A 228 4.98 -11.31 19.40
CA LYS A 228 6.02 -11.22 18.36
C LYS A 228 5.78 -12.16 17.19
N ILE A 229 6.37 -11.80 16.06
CA ILE A 229 6.63 -12.70 14.92
C ILE A 229 8.14 -12.80 14.76
N VAL A 230 8.66 -14.02 14.64
CA VAL A 230 10.08 -14.29 14.41
C VAL A 230 10.26 -14.96 13.07
N VAL A 231 11.13 -14.36 12.25
CA VAL A 231 11.52 -14.93 10.96
C VAL A 231 13.01 -15.27 10.99
N LYS A 232 13.38 -16.38 10.33
CA LYS A 232 14.78 -16.84 10.24
C LYS A 232 15.19 -16.93 8.78
N ARG A 233 16.46 -16.64 8.50
CA ARG A 233 17.04 -16.69 7.18
C ARG A 233 16.76 -18.05 6.51
N ASN A 234 16.31 -17.99 5.26
CA ASN A 234 16.00 -19.16 4.44
C ASN A 234 17.22 -19.55 3.62
N PRO A 235 17.90 -20.67 3.93
CA PRO A 235 19.09 -21.08 3.19
C PRO A 235 18.80 -21.51 1.75
N LEU A 236 17.53 -21.81 1.42
CA LEU A 236 17.11 -22.24 0.09
C LEU A 236 16.61 -21.05 -0.79
N TYR A 237 16.62 -19.84 -0.23
CA TYR A 237 16.27 -18.65 -1.02
C TYR A 237 17.28 -18.44 -2.16
N TRP A 238 16.79 -18.15 -3.35
CA TRP A 238 17.63 -18.04 -4.55
C TRP A 238 18.76 -17.02 -4.44
N ASP A 239 18.56 -15.96 -3.62
CA ASP A 239 19.53 -14.89 -3.37
C ASP A 239 20.05 -14.91 -1.90
N ASN A 240 20.06 -16.08 -1.30
CA ASN A 240 20.51 -16.25 0.09
C ASN A 240 21.95 -15.76 0.33
N ALA A 241 22.84 -15.84 -0.66
CA ALA A 241 24.22 -15.37 -0.54
C ALA A 241 24.31 -13.86 -0.20
N HIS A 242 23.30 -13.09 -0.52
CA HIS A 242 23.24 -11.65 -0.28
C HIS A 242 22.29 -11.25 0.86
N THR A 243 21.72 -12.21 1.56
CA THR A 243 20.87 -11.98 2.75
C THR A 243 21.75 -12.04 3.99
N VAL A 244 21.84 -10.93 4.75
CA VAL A 244 22.78 -10.79 5.86
C VAL A 244 22.14 -11.07 7.21
N ILE A 245 20.95 -10.52 7.47
CA ILE A 245 20.22 -10.75 8.73
C ILE A 245 19.87 -12.23 8.87
N GLU A 246 20.24 -12.83 10.01
CA GLU A 246 19.93 -14.23 10.33
C GLU A 246 18.57 -14.39 11.03
N GLU A 247 18.15 -13.41 11.83
CA GLU A 247 16.90 -13.41 12.57
C GLU A 247 16.26 -12.02 12.60
N GLY A 248 15.01 -11.94 12.19
CA GLY A 248 14.18 -10.75 12.32
C GLY A 248 13.05 -10.98 13.33
N VAL A 249 12.82 -10.00 14.19
CA VAL A 249 11.72 -10.01 15.17
C VAL A 249 10.84 -8.80 14.93
N TYR A 250 9.56 -9.03 14.66
CA TYR A 250 8.53 -8.02 14.53
C TYR A 250 7.68 -7.98 15.79
N LEU A 251 7.57 -6.80 16.41
CA LEU A 251 6.78 -6.59 17.64
C LEU A 251 5.49 -5.83 17.30
N PRO A 252 4.32 -6.25 17.80
CA PRO A 252 3.05 -5.57 17.55
C PRO A 252 2.77 -4.51 18.65
N LEU A 253 3.61 -3.48 18.74
CA LEU A 253 3.43 -2.41 19.73
C LEU A 253 2.64 -1.25 19.13
N SER A 254 1.35 -1.18 19.42
CA SER A 254 0.46 -0.11 18.93
C SER A 254 0.62 1.22 19.71
N SER A 255 1.19 1.19 20.91
CA SER A 255 1.50 2.39 21.71
C SER A 255 2.82 3.00 21.27
N GLU A 256 2.75 4.19 20.69
CA GLU A 256 3.92 4.95 20.22
C GLU A 256 4.85 5.35 21.36
N ASN A 257 4.29 5.65 22.56
CA ASN A 257 5.07 5.93 23.76
C ASN A 257 5.85 4.69 24.22
N SER A 258 5.21 3.53 24.20
CA SER A 258 5.87 2.27 24.56
C SER A 258 6.98 1.92 23.58
N ASP A 259 6.76 2.18 22.28
CA ASP A 259 7.75 1.96 21.23
C ASP A 259 8.99 2.84 21.43
N VAL A 260 8.81 4.14 21.62
CA VAL A 260 9.92 5.07 21.90
C VAL A 260 10.70 4.66 23.17
N ASN A 261 10.00 4.27 24.23
CA ASN A 261 10.64 3.84 25.47
C ASN A 261 11.43 2.54 25.27
N ARG A 262 10.88 1.58 24.53
CA ARG A 262 11.56 0.33 24.19
C ARG A 262 12.80 0.56 23.31
N TYR A 263 12.71 1.49 22.34
CA TYR A 263 13.85 1.90 21.54
C TYR A 263 14.96 2.52 22.42
N ARG A 264 14.61 3.44 23.32
CA ARG A 264 15.58 4.08 24.23
C ARG A 264 16.27 3.07 25.14
N SER A 265 15.56 2.07 25.63
CA SER A 265 16.12 1.00 26.48
C SER A 265 16.91 -0.07 25.71
N GLY A 266 17.01 0.02 24.37
CA GLY A 266 17.71 -0.97 23.56
C GLY A 266 16.90 -2.22 23.25
N GLY A 267 15.59 -2.21 23.51
CA GLY A 267 14.69 -3.34 23.25
C GLY A 267 14.20 -3.46 21.80
N THR A 268 14.44 -2.43 20.97
CA THR A 268 14.20 -2.42 19.53
C THR A 268 15.32 -1.67 18.81
N ASP A 269 15.62 -2.09 17.58
CA ASP A 269 16.58 -1.46 16.68
C ASP A 269 15.93 -0.40 15.80
N MET A 270 14.66 -0.61 15.49
CA MET A 270 13.84 0.34 14.71
C MET A 270 12.44 0.45 15.32
N THR A 271 11.93 1.68 15.41
CA THR A 271 10.52 1.90 15.76
C THR A 271 9.61 1.69 14.55
N ASN A 272 8.30 1.71 14.78
CA ASN A 272 7.32 1.90 13.72
C ASN A 272 7.53 3.26 13.02
N SER A 273 6.80 3.48 11.92
CA SER A 273 6.82 4.71 11.09
C SER A 273 6.15 5.94 11.75
N VAL A 274 5.81 5.86 13.02
CA VAL A 274 5.19 6.95 13.77
C VAL A 274 5.80 7.08 15.16
N VAL A 275 5.98 8.31 15.62
CA VAL A 275 6.34 8.64 17.01
C VAL A 275 5.33 9.63 17.57
N PRO A 276 5.17 9.72 18.90
CA PRO A 276 4.25 10.71 19.49
C PRO A 276 4.60 12.12 19.05
N PRO A 277 3.65 12.90 18.49
CA PRO A 277 3.91 14.28 18.05
C PRO A 277 4.53 15.17 19.14
N ASP A 278 4.10 15.00 20.39
CA ASP A 278 4.61 15.78 21.54
C ASP A 278 6.08 15.51 21.85
N MET A 279 6.56 14.33 21.50
CA MET A 279 7.94 13.92 21.75
C MET A 279 8.88 14.27 20.59
N PHE A 280 8.36 14.57 19.41
CA PHE A 280 9.14 14.64 18.17
C PHE A 280 10.33 15.60 18.26
N HIS A 281 10.12 16.87 18.66
CA HIS A 281 11.21 17.83 18.76
C HIS A 281 12.26 17.42 19.81
N LYS A 282 11.81 16.85 20.93
CA LYS A 282 12.75 16.33 21.94
C LYS A 282 13.52 15.14 21.43
N LEU A 283 12.90 14.24 20.67
CA LEU A 283 13.58 13.11 20.04
C LEU A 283 14.64 13.58 19.05
N GLN A 284 14.35 14.61 18.24
CA GLN A 284 15.33 15.20 17.33
C GLN A 284 16.53 15.80 18.09
N GLN A 285 16.29 16.47 19.21
CA GLN A 285 17.36 17.02 20.04
C GLN A 285 18.21 15.94 20.74
N ASP A 286 17.56 14.90 21.29
CA ASP A 286 18.21 13.85 22.08
C ASP A 286 18.94 12.83 21.19
N LEU A 287 18.39 12.50 20.02
CA LEU A 287 18.81 11.35 19.19
C LEU A 287 19.41 11.76 17.83
N GLY A 288 19.27 13.02 17.42
CA GLY A 288 19.86 13.55 16.19
C GLY A 288 19.55 12.69 14.95
N ASP A 289 20.60 12.22 14.29
CA ASP A 289 20.49 11.43 13.05
C ASP A 289 19.76 10.09 13.18
N GLN A 290 19.47 9.64 14.38
CA GLN A 290 18.65 8.44 14.58
C GLN A 290 17.18 8.71 14.25
N VAL A 291 16.73 9.97 14.26
CA VAL A 291 15.36 10.36 13.87
C VAL A 291 15.33 10.52 12.35
N LYS A 292 14.70 9.57 11.68
CA LYS A 292 14.52 9.57 10.22
C LYS A 292 13.14 10.08 9.88
N VAL A 293 13.06 11.10 9.03
CA VAL A 293 11.80 11.65 8.51
C VAL A 293 11.81 11.49 7.00
N SER A 294 10.82 10.79 6.46
CA SER A 294 10.70 10.50 5.02
C SER A 294 9.29 10.81 4.53
N PRO A 295 9.12 11.45 3.37
CA PRO A 295 7.80 11.61 2.76
C PRO A 295 7.24 10.25 2.35
N LEU A 296 5.93 10.07 2.49
CA LEU A 296 5.22 8.86 2.11
C LEU A 296 4.18 9.14 1.03
N LEU A 297 4.05 8.26 0.07
CA LEU A 297 2.89 8.20 -0.81
C LEU A 297 1.68 7.63 -0.05
N CYS A 298 1.29 8.35 1.01
CA CYS A 298 0.19 7.96 1.88
C CYS A 298 -0.66 9.18 2.23
N THR A 299 -1.97 9.04 2.12
CA THR A 299 -2.94 10.06 2.50
C THR A 299 -3.75 9.60 3.70
N PHE A 300 -3.73 10.41 4.76
CA PHE A 300 -4.66 10.27 5.87
C PHE A 300 -5.96 10.97 5.53
N TYR A 301 -7.09 10.28 5.70
CA TYR A 301 -8.41 10.79 5.42
C TYR A 301 -9.46 10.21 6.36
N TYR A 302 -10.64 10.81 6.40
CA TYR A 302 -11.81 10.21 7.01
C TYR A 302 -12.70 9.62 5.92
N GLU A 303 -13.07 8.35 6.09
CA GLU A 303 -14.16 7.75 5.33
C GLU A 303 -15.48 8.10 6.00
N ILE A 304 -16.44 8.47 5.18
CA ILE A 304 -17.82 8.65 5.57
C ILE A 304 -18.60 7.49 4.98
N ASN A 305 -19.46 6.86 5.73
CA ASN A 305 -20.28 5.77 5.21
C ASN A 305 -21.36 6.32 4.27
N ASN A 306 -21.07 6.33 2.97
CA ASN A 306 -21.97 6.92 1.95
C ASN A 306 -23.31 6.17 1.81
N LYS A 307 -23.45 4.98 2.39
CA LYS A 307 -24.72 4.21 2.40
C LYS A 307 -25.61 4.52 3.59
N LYS A 308 -25.07 5.14 4.65
CA LYS A 308 -25.74 5.28 5.94
C LYS A 308 -26.31 6.69 6.13
N ALA A 309 -27.60 6.80 6.42
CA ALA A 309 -28.16 8.08 6.83
C ALA A 309 -27.49 8.59 8.13
N PRO A 310 -27.24 9.90 8.28
CA PRO A 310 -27.60 10.97 7.36
C PRO A 310 -26.55 11.23 6.25
N PHE A 311 -25.50 10.43 6.17
CA PHE A 311 -24.36 10.65 5.26
C PHE A 311 -24.66 10.28 3.80
N THR A 312 -25.83 9.75 3.48
CA THR A 312 -26.32 9.66 2.11
C THR A 312 -26.53 11.04 1.49
N ASP A 313 -26.74 12.08 2.31
CA ASP A 313 -26.85 13.47 1.88
C ASP A 313 -25.46 14.11 1.72
N ALA A 314 -25.09 14.48 0.48
CA ALA A 314 -23.81 15.11 0.19
C ALA A 314 -23.61 16.44 0.93
N ARG A 315 -24.67 17.18 1.29
CA ARG A 315 -24.58 18.43 2.06
C ARG A 315 -23.99 18.18 3.45
N VAL A 316 -24.40 17.08 4.09
CA VAL A 316 -23.86 16.67 5.40
C VAL A 316 -22.37 16.34 5.27
N ARG A 317 -21.98 15.55 4.28
CA ARG A 317 -20.57 15.19 4.03
C ARG A 317 -19.72 16.41 3.73
N THR A 318 -20.23 17.31 2.87
CA THR A 318 -19.53 18.56 2.52
C THR A 318 -19.37 19.48 3.75
N ALA A 319 -20.35 19.56 4.62
CA ALA A 319 -20.25 20.33 5.85
C ALA A 319 -19.14 19.81 6.77
N LEU A 320 -19.05 18.49 6.94
CA LEU A 320 -17.94 17.87 7.69
C LEU A 320 -16.58 18.13 7.04
N LYS A 321 -16.48 18.05 5.71
CA LYS A 321 -15.25 18.29 4.96
C LYS A 321 -14.74 19.72 5.10
N LEU A 322 -15.62 20.71 4.96
CA LEU A 322 -15.24 22.13 4.97
C LEU A 322 -14.78 22.63 6.35
N THR A 323 -15.29 22.06 7.42
CA THR A 323 -15.00 22.50 8.79
C THR A 323 -13.69 21.96 9.37
N LEU A 324 -13.02 21.03 8.73
CA LEU A 324 -11.71 20.57 9.13
C LEU A 324 -10.62 21.56 8.70
N ASP A 325 -9.98 22.18 9.66
CA ASP A 325 -8.78 22.99 9.45
C ASP A 325 -7.56 22.06 9.32
N ARG A 326 -7.18 21.81 8.07
CA ARG A 326 -6.11 20.89 7.72
C ARG A 326 -4.75 21.41 8.14
N ASP A 327 -4.54 22.73 8.09
CA ASP A 327 -3.30 23.36 8.51
C ASP A 327 -3.08 23.20 10.01
N ILE A 328 -4.12 23.38 10.82
CA ILE A 328 -4.05 23.13 12.27
C ILE A 328 -3.75 21.64 12.52
N ILE A 329 -4.45 20.71 11.85
CA ILE A 329 -4.22 19.27 12.07
C ILE A 329 -2.79 18.90 11.66
N ALA A 330 -2.36 19.22 10.44
CA ALA A 330 -1.06 18.82 9.91
C ALA A 330 0.11 19.48 10.65
N GLN A 331 0.03 20.80 10.89
CA GLN A 331 1.18 21.58 11.39
C GLN A 331 1.22 21.73 12.90
N LYS A 332 0.05 21.75 13.57
CA LYS A 332 -0.01 22.01 15.04
C LYS A 332 -0.32 20.75 15.84
N VAL A 333 -1.24 19.89 15.36
CA VAL A 333 -1.58 18.64 16.04
C VAL A 333 -0.52 17.57 15.76
N MET A 334 -0.09 17.46 14.51
CA MET A 334 0.93 16.49 14.08
C MET A 334 2.34 17.08 14.18
N GLY A 335 2.64 18.14 13.44
CA GLY A 335 3.88 18.92 13.58
C GLY A 335 5.18 18.19 13.23
N GLN A 336 5.12 17.14 12.42
CA GLN A 336 6.26 16.27 12.10
C GLN A 336 6.65 16.33 10.61
N GLY A 337 6.10 17.30 9.87
CA GLY A 337 6.35 17.47 8.42
C GLY A 337 5.17 17.05 7.53
N GLN A 338 4.04 16.66 8.12
CA GLN A 338 2.82 16.37 7.35
C GLN A 338 2.38 17.59 6.53
N ILE A 339 1.92 17.35 5.30
CA ILE A 339 1.43 18.37 4.39
C ILE A 339 -0.09 18.33 4.36
N PRO A 340 -0.81 19.46 4.53
CA PRO A 340 -2.27 19.50 4.41
C PRO A 340 -2.76 18.92 3.07
N ALA A 341 -3.74 18.01 3.10
CA ALA A 341 -4.25 17.33 1.92
C ALA A 341 -5.60 17.90 1.46
N TYR A 342 -5.67 18.26 0.20
CA TYR A 342 -6.86 18.76 -0.48
C TYR A 342 -7.31 17.83 -1.62
N SER A 343 -6.61 16.73 -1.83
CA SER A 343 -6.91 15.64 -2.75
C SER A 343 -6.55 14.31 -2.09
N LEU A 344 -7.10 13.21 -2.60
CA LEU A 344 -6.71 11.88 -2.15
C LEU A 344 -5.31 11.52 -2.63
N THR A 345 -5.01 11.83 -3.90
CA THR A 345 -3.68 11.60 -4.50
C THR A 345 -2.67 12.64 -3.98
N PRO A 346 -1.51 12.23 -3.42
CA PRO A 346 -0.45 13.14 -3.03
C PRO A 346 0.14 13.92 -4.22
N PRO A 347 0.54 15.18 -4.03
CA PRO A 347 1.00 16.05 -5.14
C PRO A 347 2.37 15.66 -5.72
N PHE A 348 3.08 14.74 -5.07
CA PHE A 348 4.37 14.19 -5.50
C PHE A 348 4.25 12.77 -6.08
N THR A 349 3.02 12.32 -6.39
CA THR A 349 2.78 11.09 -7.16
C THR A 349 3.22 11.31 -8.60
N ASP A 350 3.90 10.33 -9.19
CA ASP A 350 4.36 10.42 -10.58
C ASP A 350 3.19 10.60 -11.56
N GLY A 351 3.46 11.35 -12.62
CA GLY A 351 2.51 11.52 -13.72
C GLY A 351 1.34 12.48 -13.47
N ILE A 352 1.28 13.18 -12.32
CA ILE A 352 0.18 14.12 -12.05
C ILE A 352 0.65 15.42 -11.41
N LYS A 353 -0.03 16.52 -11.78
CA LYS A 353 0.04 17.80 -11.07
C LYS A 353 -1.38 18.28 -10.82
N LEU A 354 -1.88 18.04 -9.63
CA LEU A 354 -3.25 18.39 -9.26
C LEU A 354 -3.42 19.89 -9.01
N SER A 355 -4.55 20.40 -9.50
CA SER A 355 -5.05 21.71 -9.08
C SER A 355 -5.90 21.54 -7.82
N PRO A 356 -5.79 22.45 -6.85
CA PRO A 356 -6.61 22.38 -5.64
C PRO A 356 -8.10 22.56 -5.95
N PRO A 357 -9.00 22.04 -5.09
CA PRO A 357 -10.43 22.21 -5.27
C PRO A 357 -10.86 23.68 -5.15
N SER A 358 -12.03 24.04 -5.72
CA SER A 358 -12.51 25.42 -5.79
C SER A 358 -12.66 26.09 -4.41
N TRP A 359 -13.01 25.33 -3.38
CA TRP A 359 -13.17 25.84 -2.01
C TRP A 359 -11.81 26.09 -1.29
N PHE A 360 -10.69 25.70 -1.91
CA PHE A 360 -9.34 25.94 -1.34
C PHE A 360 -9.04 27.43 -1.13
N THR A 361 -9.56 28.30 -2.02
CA THR A 361 -9.33 29.75 -1.94
C THR A 361 -10.11 30.44 -0.80
N LEU A 362 -11.09 29.75 -0.23
CA LEU A 362 -11.87 30.28 0.90
C LEU A 362 -11.05 30.24 2.18
N THR A 363 -11.19 31.26 3.00
CA THR A 363 -10.68 31.23 4.39
C THR A 363 -11.40 30.16 5.21
N GLN A 364 -10.80 29.69 6.29
CA GLN A 364 -11.47 28.71 7.16
C GLN A 364 -12.80 29.26 7.76
N ALA A 365 -12.88 30.56 8.01
CA ALA A 365 -14.11 31.20 8.49
C ALA A 365 -15.24 31.14 7.45
N GLU A 366 -14.92 31.38 6.17
CA GLU A 366 -15.88 31.28 5.07
C GLU A 366 -16.31 29.81 4.87
N ARG A 367 -15.37 28.86 4.92
CA ARG A 367 -15.69 27.41 4.86
C ARG A 367 -16.64 27.01 5.99
N ASN A 368 -16.38 27.47 7.23
CA ASN A 368 -17.23 27.18 8.36
C ASN A 368 -18.64 27.77 8.19
N THR A 369 -18.75 28.98 7.64
CA THR A 369 -20.06 29.62 7.33
C THR A 369 -20.85 28.85 6.30
N GLN A 370 -20.18 28.44 5.21
CA GLN A 370 -20.79 27.62 4.18
C GLN A 370 -21.23 26.24 4.72
N ALA A 371 -20.40 25.62 5.54
CA ALA A 371 -20.69 24.34 6.15
C ALA A 371 -21.93 24.38 7.06
N LYS A 372 -22.05 25.44 7.91
CA LYS A 372 -23.26 25.65 8.74
C LYS A 372 -24.52 25.78 7.89
N LYS A 373 -24.44 26.53 6.80
CA LYS A 373 -25.57 26.70 5.88
C LYS A 373 -26.00 25.35 5.26
N LEU A 374 -25.04 24.56 4.73
CA LEU A 374 -25.32 23.25 4.16
C LEU A 374 -25.94 22.28 5.17
N LEU A 375 -25.45 22.30 6.41
CA LEU A 375 -25.95 21.43 7.46
C LEU A 375 -27.39 21.82 7.87
N ALA A 376 -27.68 23.14 7.96
CA ALA A 376 -29.01 23.64 8.22
C ALA A 376 -30.01 23.28 7.08
N GLU A 377 -29.61 23.40 5.82
CA GLU A 377 -30.38 22.97 4.65
C GLU A 377 -30.64 21.46 4.65
N ALA A 378 -29.78 20.66 5.27
CA ALA A 378 -29.95 19.23 5.49
C ALA A 378 -30.80 18.88 6.71
N GLY A 379 -31.33 19.91 7.45
CA GLY A 379 -32.24 19.73 8.58
C GLY A 379 -31.59 19.63 9.95
N PHE A 380 -30.28 19.93 10.06
CA PHE A 380 -29.56 19.90 11.34
C PHE A 380 -29.31 21.31 11.90
N ASN A 381 -29.54 21.50 13.18
CA ASN A 381 -29.36 22.76 13.90
C ASN A 381 -29.14 22.49 15.40
N ASP A 382 -29.07 23.53 16.22
CA ASP A 382 -28.82 23.41 17.66
C ASP A 382 -29.87 22.57 18.41
N GLN A 383 -31.11 22.52 17.91
CA GLN A 383 -32.19 21.70 18.49
C GLN A 383 -32.15 20.25 17.98
N HIS A 384 -31.67 20.06 16.78
CA HIS A 384 -31.49 18.76 16.12
C HIS A 384 -30.06 18.60 15.62
N PRO A 385 -29.08 18.45 16.54
CA PRO A 385 -27.68 18.37 16.16
C PRO A 385 -27.36 17.09 15.42
N LEU A 386 -26.44 17.18 14.44
CA LEU A 386 -25.86 16.01 13.81
C LEU A 386 -25.12 15.17 14.86
N ARG A 387 -25.50 13.89 14.99
CA ARG A 387 -24.89 12.93 15.94
C ARG A 387 -24.25 11.79 15.20
N PHE A 388 -22.99 11.47 15.50
CA PHE A 388 -22.30 10.35 14.90
C PHE A 388 -21.11 9.88 15.72
N THR A 389 -20.63 8.68 15.42
CA THR A 389 -19.42 8.09 15.97
C THR A 389 -18.25 8.31 15.02
N LEU A 390 -17.13 8.82 15.54
CA LEU A 390 -15.85 8.79 14.86
C LEU A 390 -15.02 7.61 15.37
N LEU A 391 -14.85 6.62 14.50
CA LEU A 391 -14.11 5.40 14.77
C LEU A 391 -12.65 5.53 14.33
N TYR A 392 -11.72 5.02 15.13
CA TYR A 392 -10.29 4.95 14.81
C TYR A 392 -9.63 3.72 15.42
N ASN A 393 -8.53 3.22 14.82
CA ASN A 393 -7.75 2.16 15.46
C ASN A 393 -6.86 2.72 16.57
N THR A 394 -6.62 1.89 17.60
CA THR A 394 -5.86 2.25 18.80
C THR A 394 -4.46 2.74 18.44
N SER A 395 -4.18 4.00 18.76
CA SER A 395 -2.89 4.71 18.61
C SER A 395 -3.01 6.09 19.28
N GLU A 396 -1.95 6.57 19.90
CA GLU A 396 -1.93 7.92 20.49
C GLU A 396 -2.10 9.00 19.41
N GLN A 397 -1.46 8.81 18.25
CA GLN A 397 -1.56 9.71 17.12
C GLN A 397 -2.99 9.79 16.59
N ASN A 398 -3.64 8.64 16.36
CA ASN A 398 -5.02 8.59 15.86
C ASN A 398 -6.01 9.19 16.86
N LYS A 399 -5.79 8.97 18.16
CA LYS A 399 -6.60 9.59 19.23
C LYS A 399 -6.51 11.11 19.20
N LYS A 400 -5.31 11.68 19.05
CA LYS A 400 -5.12 13.13 18.96
C LYS A 400 -5.84 13.73 17.76
N GLN A 401 -5.72 13.10 16.60
CA GLN A 401 -6.40 13.53 15.37
C GLN A 401 -7.91 13.47 15.53
N ALA A 402 -8.44 12.38 16.11
CA ALA A 402 -9.86 12.21 16.33
C ALA A 402 -10.42 13.28 17.31
N ILE A 403 -9.69 13.60 18.38
CA ILE A 403 -10.05 14.68 19.30
C ILE A 403 -10.07 16.03 18.58
N ALA A 404 -9.06 16.34 17.77
CA ALA A 404 -8.98 17.59 17.03
C ALA A 404 -10.15 17.73 16.04
N ALA A 405 -10.42 16.69 15.23
CA ALA A 405 -11.51 16.69 14.29
C ALA A 405 -12.88 16.82 14.98
N ALA A 406 -13.12 16.03 16.02
CA ALA A 406 -14.37 16.10 16.80
C ALA A 406 -14.58 17.50 17.41
N SER A 407 -13.53 18.10 17.96
CA SER A 407 -13.58 19.46 18.50
C SER A 407 -13.94 20.51 17.42
N MET A 408 -13.38 20.39 16.21
CA MET A 408 -13.69 21.28 15.09
C MET A 408 -15.14 21.12 14.65
N TRP A 409 -15.64 19.91 14.51
CA TRP A 409 -17.05 19.64 14.15
C TRP A 409 -18.01 20.11 15.24
N GLN A 410 -17.69 19.86 16.51
CA GLN A 410 -18.50 20.35 17.64
C GLN A 410 -18.55 21.88 17.67
N LYS A 411 -17.38 22.53 17.63
CA LYS A 411 -17.28 24.00 17.71
C LYS A 411 -17.96 24.71 16.52
N ASN A 412 -17.72 24.18 15.31
CA ASN A 412 -18.12 24.87 14.09
C ASN A 412 -19.50 24.47 13.58
N LEU A 413 -20.02 23.29 13.89
CA LEU A 413 -21.30 22.77 13.40
C LEU A 413 -22.31 22.46 14.51
N GLY A 414 -21.92 22.53 15.79
CA GLY A 414 -22.75 22.02 16.88
C GLY A 414 -22.95 20.50 16.86
N ALA A 415 -22.13 19.76 16.11
CA ALA A 415 -22.25 18.32 16.03
C ALA A 415 -21.89 17.64 17.36
N VAL A 416 -22.54 16.50 17.66
CA VAL A 416 -22.23 15.65 18.81
C VAL A 416 -21.47 14.44 18.30
N VAL A 417 -20.16 14.42 18.56
CA VAL A 417 -19.27 13.36 18.06
C VAL A 417 -18.86 12.45 19.21
N THR A 418 -19.16 11.16 19.09
CA THR A 418 -18.67 10.14 20.01
C THR A 418 -17.39 9.53 19.46
N LEU A 419 -16.32 9.55 20.25
CA LEU A 419 -15.05 8.91 19.87
C LEU A 419 -15.05 7.45 20.29
N GLN A 420 -14.71 6.54 19.35
CA GLN A 420 -14.58 5.12 19.62
C GLN A 420 -13.30 4.60 18.99
N ASN A 421 -12.53 3.82 19.75
CA ASN A 421 -11.37 3.12 19.20
C ASN A 421 -11.60 1.62 19.18
N GLN A 422 -10.95 0.97 18.22
CA GLN A 422 -10.92 -0.48 18.07
C GLN A 422 -9.49 -0.93 17.81
N GLU A 423 -9.24 -2.19 18.08
CA GLU A 423 -8.04 -2.87 17.64
C GLU A 423 -8.04 -2.97 16.09
N TRP A 424 -6.86 -3.07 15.44
CA TRP A 424 -6.69 -2.97 14.00
C TRP A 424 -7.57 -3.94 13.21
N LYS A 425 -7.48 -5.25 13.53
CA LYS A 425 -8.24 -6.29 12.84
C LYS A 425 -9.76 -6.07 12.95
N THR A 426 -10.22 -5.72 14.15
CA THR A 426 -11.65 -5.43 14.40
C THR A 426 -12.10 -4.20 13.61
N LEU A 427 -11.25 -3.17 13.51
CA LEU A 427 -11.57 -1.98 12.73
C LEU A 427 -11.72 -2.30 11.23
N LEU A 428 -10.84 -3.15 10.67
CA LEU A 428 -10.96 -3.59 9.28
C LEU A 428 -12.29 -4.30 9.02
N GLU A 429 -12.66 -5.26 9.87
CA GLU A 429 -13.95 -5.96 9.77
C GLU A 429 -15.13 -5.00 9.86
N THR A 430 -15.09 -4.05 10.82
CA THR A 430 -16.14 -3.03 11.01
C THR A 430 -16.31 -2.16 9.76
N ARG A 431 -15.21 -1.79 9.09
CA ARG A 431 -15.22 -1.03 7.84
C ARG A 431 -15.86 -1.83 6.70
N HIS A 432 -15.42 -3.06 6.47
CA HIS A 432 -15.96 -3.92 5.41
C HIS A 432 -17.45 -4.24 5.60
N GLN A 433 -17.89 -4.37 6.84
CA GLN A 433 -19.30 -4.61 7.19
C GLN A 433 -20.16 -3.34 7.19
N ALA A 434 -19.62 -2.18 6.84
CA ALA A 434 -20.30 -0.87 6.87
C ALA A 434 -20.89 -0.51 8.26
N GLN A 435 -20.31 -1.01 9.36
CA GLN A 435 -20.81 -0.81 10.73
C GLN A 435 -20.18 0.43 11.40
N TYR A 436 -20.05 1.51 10.67
CA TYR A 436 -19.50 2.78 11.16
C TYR A 436 -20.29 3.98 10.59
N ASP A 437 -20.07 5.16 11.17
CA ASP A 437 -20.57 6.44 10.69
C ASP A 437 -19.46 7.17 9.92
N VAL A 438 -18.44 7.57 10.64
CA VAL A 438 -17.20 8.16 10.13
C VAL A 438 -16.04 7.36 10.71
N VAL A 439 -15.09 6.97 9.89
CA VAL A 439 -13.92 6.21 10.34
C VAL A 439 -12.63 6.83 9.82
N ARG A 440 -11.61 6.79 10.64
CA ARG A 440 -10.25 7.12 10.26
C ARG A 440 -9.74 6.10 9.24
N ALA A 441 -9.16 6.57 8.16
CA ALA A 441 -8.50 5.74 7.18
C ALA A 441 -7.15 6.33 6.74
N THR A 442 -6.33 5.49 6.15
CA THR A 442 -5.11 5.88 5.46
C THR A 442 -4.97 4.99 4.25
N TRP A 443 -4.66 5.58 3.13
CA TRP A 443 -4.25 4.82 1.96
C TRP A 443 -2.80 5.13 1.62
N CYS A 444 -1.99 4.09 1.50
CA CYS A 444 -0.63 4.17 0.99
C CYS A 444 -0.59 3.56 -0.41
N ALA A 445 0.18 4.17 -1.29
CA ALA A 445 0.27 3.73 -2.68
C ALA A 445 0.77 2.29 -2.81
N ASP A 446 0.07 1.47 -3.56
CA ASP A 446 0.56 0.15 -3.96
C ASP A 446 1.63 0.25 -5.08
N TYR A 447 1.62 1.36 -5.81
CA TYR A 447 2.57 1.72 -6.86
C TYR A 447 2.52 3.25 -7.09
N ASN A 448 3.59 3.85 -7.61
CA ASN A 448 3.70 5.30 -7.76
C ASN A 448 2.98 5.80 -9.04
N GLU A 449 1.63 5.85 -8.97
CA GLU A 449 0.76 6.34 -10.04
C GLU A 449 -0.63 6.72 -9.44
N PRO A 450 -1.35 7.74 -9.97
CA PRO A 450 -2.59 8.24 -9.35
C PRO A 450 -3.71 7.21 -9.20
N SER A 451 -3.79 6.24 -10.09
CA SER A 451 -4.85 5.22 -10.05
C SER A 451 -4.82 4.40 -8.76
N THR A 452 -3.65 4.23 -8.12
CA THR A 452 -3.55 3.52 -6.84
C THR A 452 -4.39 4.15 -5.74
N PHE A 453 -4.54 5.49 -5.78
CA PHE A 453 -5.36 6.25 -4.83
C PHE A 453 -6.83 6.28 -5.25
N LEU A 454 -7.11 6.46 -6.54
CA LEU A 454 -8.46 6.65 -7.04
C LEU A 454 -9.24 5.35 -7.18
N ASN A 455 -8.57 4.24 -7.48
CA ASN A 455 -9.22 2.93 -7.64
C ASN A 455 -9.91 2.42 -6.36
N ILE A 456 -9.48 2.89 -5.17
CA ILE A 456 -10.15 2.53 -3.92
C ILE A 456 -11.58 3.09 -3.80
N LEU A 457 -11.94 4.03 -4.66
CA LEU A 457 -13.26 4.66 -4.71
C LEU A 457 -14.13 4.15 -5.86
N LEU A 458 -13.63 3.23 -6.70
CA LEU A 458 -14.44 2.64 -7.77
C LEU A 458 -15.67 1.94 -7.21
N SER A 459 -16.81 2.14 -7.84
CA SER A 459 -18.07 1.51 -7.44
C SER A 459 -17.95 -0.01 -7.47
N GLY A 460 -18.29 -0.65 -6.37
CA GLY A 460 -18.22 -2.12 -6.24
C GLY A 460 -16.82 -2.70 -6.04
N ALA A 461 -15.75 -1.89 -6.01
CA ALA A 461 -14.43 -2.39 -5.64
C ALA A 461 -14.44 -2.94 -4.21
N SER A 462 -13.82 -4.12 -3.98
CA SER A 462 -13.80 -4.78 -2.68
C SER A 462 -13.13 -3.94 -1.59
N ILE A 463 -12.19 -3.07 -1.99
CA ILE A 463 -11.47 -2.14 -1.10
C ILE A 463 -12.23 -0.83 -0.86
N ASN A 464 -13.33 -0.56 -1.56
CA ASN A 464 -14.13 0.65 -1.38
C ASN A 464 -15.00 0.57 -0.12
N THR A 465 -14.38 0.72 1.03
CA THR A 465 -15.07 0.70 2.32
C THR A 465 -15.80 2.00 2.66
N ALA A 466 -15.60 3.08 1.90
CA ALA A 466 -16.43 4.29 1.97
C ALA A 466 -17.81 4.08 1.33
N PHE A 467 -17.98 3.03 0.54
CA PHE A 467 -19.19 2.70 -0.20
C PHE A 467 -19.63 3.83 -1.15
N TYR A 468 -18.66 4.58 -1.65
CA TYR A 468 -18.90 5.58 -2.68
C TYR A 468 -19.34 4.90 -3.97
N ASN A 469 -20.33 5.49 -4.63
CA ASN A 469 -20.89 4.97 -5.87
C ASN A 469 -21.19 6.13 -6.82
N SER A 470 -20.39 6.25 -7.88
CA SER A 470 -20.52 7.33 -8.87
C SER A 470 -20.17 6.83 -10.27
N PRO A 471 -21.18 6.61 -11.12
CA PRO A 471 -20.94 6.22 -12.51
C PRO A 471 -20.07 7.21 -13.30
N VAL A 472 -20.12 8.51 -12.94
CA VAL A 472 -19.27 9.54 -13.56
C VAL A 472 -17.81 9.33 -13.20
N PHE A 473 -17.53 9.09 -11.92
CA PHE A 473 -16.18 8.77 -11.44
C PHE A 473 -15.64 7.50 -12.10
N ASP A 474 -16.44 6.42 -12.14
CA ASP A 474 -16.05 5.15 -12.75
C ASP A 474 -15.73 5.29 -14.24
N GLN A 475 -16.52 6.07 -14.97
CA GLN A 475 -16.26 6.34 -16.39
C GLN A 475 -14.97 7.14 -16.61
N LEU A 476 -14.66 8.11 -15.73
CA LEU A 476 -13.40 8.85 -15.80
C LEU A 476 -12.22 7.90 -15.61
N MET A 477 -12.28 7.05 -14.58
CA MET A 477 -11.25 6.07 -14.29
C MET A 477 -11.07 5.05 -15.43
N THR A 478 -12.17 4.53 -15.98
CA THR A 478 -12.12 3.62 -17.14
C THR A 478 -11.45 4.26 -18.35
N LYS A 479 -11.71 5.53 -18.62
CA LYS A 479 -11.08 6.26 -19.75
C LYS A 479 -9.57 6.42 -19.59
N THR A 480 -9.04 6.48 -18.37
CA THR A 480 -7.58 6.60 -18.15
C THR A 480 -6.81 5.44 -18.77
N LEU A 481 -7.40 4.26 -18.84
CA LEU A 481 -6.77 3.03 -19.32
C LEU A 481 -6.55 3.02 -20.83
N THR A 482 -7.46 3.68 -21.56
CA THR A 482 -7.40 3.71 -23.03
C THR A 482 -6.45 4.78 -23.58
N LEU A 483 -5.86 5.60 -22.70
CA LEU A 483 -4.98 6.70 -23.08
C LEU A 483 -3.52 6.34 -22.81
N PRO A 484 -2.69 6.11 -23.85
CA PRO A 484 -1.26 5.88 -23.68
C PRO A 484 -0.51 7.15 -23.23
N ASP A 485 -1.02 8.31 -23.57
CA ASP A 485 -0.40 9.60 -23.22
C ASP A 485 -0.60 9.95 -21.74
N ALA A 486 0.49 10.15 -21.02
CA ALA A 486 0.48 10.42 -19.58
C ALA A 486 -0.20 11.75 -19.22
N ALA A 487 -0.06 12.80 -20.08
CA ALA A 487 -0.68 14.09 -19.81
C ALA A 487 -2.21 14.03 -20.00
N ALA A 488 -2.68 13.28 -21.01
CA ALA A 488 -4.10 13.04 -21.21
C ALA A 488 -4.70 12.24 -20.04
N ARG A 489 -3.98 11.22 -19.49
CA ARG A 489 -4.41 10.51 -18.28
C ARG A 489 -4.46 11.44 -17.07
N ALA A 490 -3.44 12.28 -16.88
CA ALA A 490 -3.40 13.24 -15.78
C ALA A 490 -4.64 14.17 -15.76
N ALA A 491 -5.11 14.62 -16.92
CA ALA A 491 -6.32 15.43 -17.03
C ALA A 491 -7.59 14.67 -16.58
N LEU A 492 -7.68 13.38 -16.85
CA LEU A 492 -8.79 12.54 -16.39
C LEU A 492 -8.70 12.27 -14.87
N TYR A 493 -7.52 12.04 -14.33
CA TYR A 493 -7.32 11.89 -12.89
C TYR A 493 -7.68 13.18 -12.14
N GLN A 494 -7.35 14.36 -12.70
CA GLN A 494 -7.80 15.64 -12.13
C GLN A 494 -9.32 15.74 -12.12
N GLN A 495 -10.02 15.28 -13.17
CA GLN A 495 -11.47 15.26 -13.20
C GLN A 495 -12.06 14.29 -12.18
N ALA A 496 -11.45 13.11 -12.01
CA ALA A 496 -11.87 12.12 -11.03
C ALA A 496 -11.69 12.64 -9.59
N GLU A 497 -10.55 13.29 -9.29
CA GLU A 497 -10.32 13.96 -7.99
C GLU A 497 -11.36 15.06 -7.75
N THR A 498 -11.67 15.85 -8.78
CA THR A 498 -12.70 16.90 -8.68
C THR A 498 -14.09 16.30 -8.44
N GLN A 499 -14.43 15.19 -9.10
CA GLN A 499 -15.72 14.52 -8.93
C GLN A 499 -15.90 13.99 -7.50
N GLN A 500 -14.92 13.24 -6.97
CA GLN A 500 -14.99 12.71 -5.61
C GLN A 500 -15.00 13.82 -4.56
N ASP A 501 -14.29 14.94 -4.80
CA ASP A 501 -14.32 16.11 -3.92
C ASP A 501 -15.69 16.78 -3.93
N ASN A 502 -16.30 17.00 -5.10
CA ASN A 502 -17.65 17.58 -5.23
C ASN A 502 -18.69 16.72 -4.52
N ASP A 503 -18.58 15.40 -4.63
CA ASP A 503 -19.47 14.46 -3.94
C ASP A 503 -19.14 14.31 -2.45
N SER A 504 -17.99 14.85 -2.03
CA SER A 504 -17.44 14.66 -0.67
C SER A 504 -17.44 13.20 -0.26
N ALA A 505 -16.94 12.33 -1.16
CA ALA A 505 -16.93 10.88 -0.98
C ALA A 505 -16.14 10.48 0.27
N ILE A 506 -15.03 11.16 0.48
CA ILE A 506 -14.12 11.06 1.63
C ILE A 506 -13.63 12.46 2.02
N ILE A 507 -12.89 12.56 3.13
CA ILE A 507 -12.29 13.81 3.59
C ILE A 507 -10.77 13.66 3.71
N PRO A 508 -9.97 13.98 2.68
CA PRO A 508 -8.52 14.06 2.81
C PRO A 508 -8.13 15.11 3.85
N VAL A 509 -7.14 14.78 4.68
CA VAL A 509 -6.72 15.63 5.80
C VAL A 509 -5.27 16.06 5.69
N TYR A 510 -4.33 15.11 5.52
CA TYR A 510 -2.92 15.40 5.27
C TYR A 510 -2.21 14.24 4.58
N TYR A 511 -1.12 14.56 3.88
CA TYR A 511 -0.18 13.56 3.37
C TYR A 511 0.81 13.21 4.47
N ARG A 512 1.03 11.91 4.64
CA ARG A 512 1.83 11.37 5.74
C ARG A 512 3.33 11.52 5.48
N VAL A 513 4.06 11.52 6.59
CA VAL A 513 5.49 11.27 6.64
C VAL A 513 5.74 10.05 7.52
N SER A 514 6.79 9.29 7.20
CA SER A 514 7.36 8.31 8.11
C SER A 514 8.29 9.03 9.09
N VAL A 515 8.11 8.77 10.38
CA VAL A 515 9.05 9.22 11.42
C VAL A 515 9.51 7.99 12.19
N ARG A 516 10.71 7.50 11.87
CA ARG A 516 11.31 6.32 12.52
C ARG A 516 12.50 6.71 13.37
N LEU A 517 12.67 6.02 14.47
CA LEU A 517 13.94 5.97 15.19
C LEU A 517 14.69 4.73 14.69
N VAL A 518 15.91 4.92 14.23
CA VAL A 518 16.76 3.86 13.68
C VAL A 518 18.10 3.89 14.39
N LYS A 519 18.49 2.77 15.00
CA LYS A 519 19.77 2.66 15.72
C LYS A 519 20.95 2.85 14.77
N PRO A 520 22.05 3.48 15.21
CA PRO A 520 23.22 3.77 14.37
C PRO A 520 23.87 2.52 13.76
N TRP A 521 23.71 1.38 14.41
CA TRP A 521 24.24 0.10 13.93
C TRP A 521 23.38 -0.59 12.89
N VAL A 522 22.14 -0.15 12.66
CA VAL A 522 21.30 -0.65 11.56
C VAL A 522 21.82 -0.06 10.26
N GLY A 523 22.24 -0.91 9.35
CA GLY A 523 22.60 -0.55 7.98
C GLY A 523 21.52 -0.97 6.98
N GLY A 524 21.54 -0.36 5.79
CA GLY A 524 20.60 -0.67 4.70
C GLY A 524 19.28 0.09 4.73
N PHE A 525 18.92 0.78 5.83
CA PHE A 525 17.76 1.66 5.84
C PHE A 525 18.08 2.97 5.10
N THR A 526 17.33 3.27 4.03
CA THR A 526 17.54 4.47 3.20
C THR A 526 16.54 5.59 3.48
N GLY A 527 15.33 5.27 3.91
CA GLY A 527 14.21 6.21 4.04
C GLY A 527 13.74 6.78 2.69
N GLN A 528 14.10 6.13 1.56
CA GLN A 528 13.77 6.58 0.20
C GLN A 528 12.62 5.79 -0.44
N ASP A 529 12.21 4.67 0.17
CA ASP A 529 11.04 3.93 -0.29
C ASP A 529 9.78 4.74 0.03
N PRO A 530 9.03 5.23 -0.99
CA PRO A 530 7.83 6.02 -0.76
C PRO A 530 6.67 5.21 -0.15
N GLN A 531 6.75 3.88 -0.13
CA GLN A 531 5.82 2.98 0.54
C GLN A 531 6.23 2.68 1.99
N ASP A 532 7.49 2.97 2.36
CA ASP A 532 8.10 2.71 3.67
C ASP A 532 7.97 1.24 4.13
N LEU A 533 8.00 0.31 3.19
CA LEU A 533 7.94 -1.11 3.49
C LEU A 533 9.26 -1.61 4.07
N ILE A 534 9.15 -2.49 5.06
CA ILE A 534 10.31 -3.11 5.68
C ILE A 534 10.64 -4.40 4.93
N ASN A 535 11.82 -4.44 4.31
CA ASN A 535 12.35 -5.65 3.71
C ASN A 535 13.71 -5.99 4.32
N LEU A 536 13.73 -6.97 5.22
CA LEU A 536 14.92 -7.38 5.98
C LEU A 536 16.09 -7.84 5.09
N LYS A 537 15.82 -8.25 3.85
CA LYS A 537 16.84 -8.66 2.88
C LYS A 537 17.92 -7.60 2.66
N TYR A 538 17.54 -6.30 2.76
CA TYR A 538 18.46 -5.19 2.51
C TYR A 538 19.17 -4.68 3.76
N TYR A 539 18.85 -5.23 4.95
CA TYR A 539 19.39 -4.74 6.21
C TYR A 539 20.59 -5.58 6.69
N TYR A 540 21.40 -4.96 7.53
CA TYR A 540 22.53 -5.60 8.22
C TYR A 540 22.82 -4.87 9.53
N ILE A 541 23.46 -5.55 10.48
CA ILE A 541 23.85 -4.98 11.76
C ILE A 541 25.36 -4.75 11.74
N LYS A 542 25.76 -3.49 11.93
CA LYS A 542 27.15 -3.07 12.11
C LYS A 542 27.63 -3.39 13.52
N LYS A 543 28.92 -3.61 13.69
CA LYS A 543 29.55 -3.77 14.99
C LYS A 543 29.32 -2.54 15.86
N HIS A 544 28.89 -2.72 17.10
CA HIS A 544 28.56 -1.67 18.06
C HIS A 544 28.84 -2.10 19.49
#